data_7ccc27055a1161d0c2943a63f471364d
#
_entry.id   7ccc27055a1161d0c2943a63f471364d
#
_cell.length_a   1.000
_cell.length_b   1.000
_cell.length_c   1.000
_cell.angle_alpha   90.00
_cell.angle_beta   90.00
_cell.angle_gamma   90.00
#
_symmetry.space_group_name_H-M   'P 1'
#
loop_
_entity.id
_entity.type
_entity.pdbx_description
1 polymer ?
#
loop_
_entity_poly.entity_id
_entity_poly.type
_entity_poly.pdbx_seq_one_letter_code
_entity_poly.pdbx_strand_id
1 'polypeptide(L)'
;EMTSSLVGSEMCIRDRMNATEDVEKIASMVDFVFCAVDMKKDEIKALEERYAKAECPVVSNNSAHRHTPDVPMVLPELNPEHIEIIPSQRKRLGTKRGFIAVKPNCSLQGYVPALFPLSKFGVKDVLVCTYQAISGAGKTFKDWPEMVGNIIPYIGGEEEKSEKEPLRIWGHVDDEKKEIVPATSPVITCQCIRVPVLNGHTAAVFVKFKKNPTKEQLIEALKNYSGVPQELNLPSAPKQFIQYLEEDNRPQVSMDVNYENGMGISVGRLREDTVYDWKFVGLSHNTVRGAAGGAVLCAELLKAQGYITKK
;
A
#
# COMPACT_ATOMS: atom_id res chain seq x y z
N GLU A 1 5.56 -5.65 18.52
CA GLU A 1 4.93 -4.43 19.07
C GLU A 1 5.31 -3.20 18.22
N MET A 2 4.77 -3.13 17.00
CA MET A 2 4.87 -1.91 16.19
C MET A 2 3.47 -1.53 15.71
N THR A 3 2.61 -1.28 16.67
CA THR A 3 1.29 -0.73 16.45
C THR A 3 1.21 0.62 17.14
N SER A 4 0.80 1.63 16.41
CA SER A 4 0.41 2.98 16.90
C SER A 4 1.42 3.77 17.74
N SER A 5 2.59 3.25 18.08
CA SER A 5 3.46 3.85 19.07
C SER A 5 4.84 4.32 18.58
N LEU A 6 5.13 4.26 17.27
CA LEU A 6 6.44 4.74 16.78
C LEU A 6 6.56 6.28 16.71
N VAL A 7 5.46 7.01 16.89
CA VAL A 7 5.50 8.45 17.17
C VAL A 7 5.40 8.71 18.69
N GLY A 8 5.18 7.69 19.49
CA GLY A 8 4.73 7.87 20.85
C GLY A 8 5.61 7.38 21.95
N SER A 9 6.54 6.43 21.73
CA SER A 9 6.95 5.71 22.91
C SER A 9 7.98 6.42 23.77
N GLU A 10 9.17 6.69 23.31
CA GLU A 10 10.16 7.23 24.24
C GLU A 10 10.51 8.69 23.98
N MET A 11 10.55 9.15 22.74
CA MET A 11 10.90 10.55 22.46
C MET A 11 9.77 11.52 22.79
N CYS A 12 8.50 11.19 22.48
CA CYS A 12 7.36 12.05 22.87
C CYS A 12 7.09 12.01 24.38
N ILE A 13 7.28 10.86 25.05
CA ILE A 13 7.15 10.77 26.51
C ILE A 13 8.29 11.52 27.19
N ARG A 14 9.51 11.42 26.68
CA ARG A 14 10.70 12.07 27.22
C ARG A 14 10.67 13.58 27.09
N ASP A 15 10.21 14.10 25.93
CA ASP A 15 10.20 15.53 25.64
C ASP A 15 8.82 16.17 25.81
N ARG A 16 7.79 15.41 26.17
CA ARG A 16 6.39 15.86 26.37
C ARG A 16 5.82 16.65 25.17
N MET A 17 6.21 16.30 23.95
CA MET A 17 5.62 16.89 22.74
C MET A 17 4.35 16.16 22.34
N ASN A 18 3.30 16.93 22.00
CA ASN A 18 2.05 16.42 21.49
C ASN A 18 2.01 16.59 19.96
N ALA A 19 1.90 15.50 19.24
CA ALA A 19 1.91 15.50 17.77
C ALA A 19 0.77 16.34 17.14
N THR A 20 -0.32 16.58 17.86
CA THR A 20 -1.46 17.38 17.38
C THR A 20 -1.41 18.85 17.82
N GLU A 21 -0.74 19.14 18.93
CA GLU A 21 -0.65 20.49 19.51
C GLU A 21 0.65 21.20 19.10
N ASP A 22 1.78 20.47 19.11
CA ASP A 22 3.12 21.01 18.88
C ASP A 22 3.58 20.93 17.41
N VAL A 23 2.65 20.98 16.44
CA VAL A 23 2.93 20.75 15.01
C VAL A 23 4.07 21.63 14.50
N GLU A 24 4.04 22.94 14.76
CA GLU A 24 5.03 23.89 14.26
C GLU A 24 6.41 23.66 14.88
N LYS A 25 6.44 23.28 16.17
CA LYS A 25 7.67 22.95 16.90
C LYS A 25 8.27 21.66 16.34
N ILE A 26 7.48 20.59 16.22
CA ILE A 26 7.93 19.31 15.65
C ILE A 26 8.40 19.53 14.20
N ALA A 27 7.59 20.21 13.40
CA ALA A 27 7.92 20.52 12.02
C ALA A 27 9.25 21.27 11.89
N SER A 28 9.63 22.12 12.84
CA SER A 28 10.93 22.80 12.84
C SER A 28 12.13 21.89 13.12
N MET A 29 11.91 20.74 13.76
CA MET A 29 12.97 19.84 14.25
C MET A 29 13.27 18.67 13.31
N VAL A 30 12.35 18.36 12.39
CA VAL A 30 12.45 17.16 11.53
C VAL A 30 12.34 17.53 10.04
N ASP A 31 12.91 16.68 9.19
CA ASP A 31 12.85 16.86 7.74
C ASP A 31 11.49 16.46 7.16
N PHE A 32 10.83 15.46 7.74
CA PHE A 32 9.49 14.98 7.38
C PHE A 32 8.89 14.20 8.55
N VAL A 33 7.63 13.82 8.45
CA VAL A 33 6.95 12.95 9.44
C VAL A 33 6.26 11.77 8.76
N PHE A 34 6.19 10.64 9.49
CA PHE A 34 5.23 9.57 9.18
C PHE A 34 3.94 9.82 9.96
N CYS A 35 2.78 9.61 9.30
CA CYS A 35 1.48 9.68 9.95
C CYS A 35 0.81 8.30 9.97
N ALA A 36 0.48 7.83 11.19
CA ALA A 36 -0.25 6.58 11.43
C ALA A 36 -1.12 6.72 12.70
N VAL A 37 -1.75 7.87 12.87
CA VAL A 37 -2.59 8.18 14.03
C VAL A 37 -3.97 7.56 13.90
N ASP A 38 -4.58 7.20 15.03
CA ASP A 38 -5.96 6.72 15.11
C ASP A 38 -6.87 7.86 15.56
N MET A 39 -7.50 8.51 14.59
CA MET A 39 -8.40 9.66 14.77
C MET A 39 -9.49 9.62 13.69
N LYS A 40 -10.47 10.52 13.78
CA LYS A 40 -11.47 10.69 12.71
C LYS A 40 -10.83 11.20 11.43
N LYS A 41 -11.34 10.76 10.27
CA LYS A 41 -10.76 11.10 8.95
C LYS A 41 -10.56 12.61 8.75
N ASP A 42 -11.51 13.44 9.17
CA ASP A 42 -11.42 14.89 8.99
C ASP A 42 -10.36 15.50 9.90
N GLU A 43 -10.20 14.98 11.11
CA GLU A 43 -9.14 15.39 12.04
C GLU A 43 -7.76 15.00 11.50
N ILE A 44 -7.62 13.79 10.93
CA ILE A 44 -6.38 13.35 10.26
C ILE A 44 -6.06 14.26 9.08
N LYS A 45 -7.04 14.58 8.22
CA LYS A 45 -6.84 15.52 7.09
C LYS A 45 -6.32 16.86 7.56
N ALA A 46 -6.97 17.43 8.57
CA ALA A 46 -6.57 18.72 9.12
C ALA A 46 -5.15 18.68 9.71
N LEU A 47 -4.82 17.61 10.43
CA LEU A 47 -3.50 17.44 11.04
C LEU A 47 -2.41 17.29 9.96
N GLU A 48 -2.60 16.44 8.97
CA GLU A 48 -1.64 16.22 7.88
C GLU A 48 -1.44 17.51 7.06
N GLU A 49 -2.51 18.28 6.80
CA GLU A 49 -2.39 19.58 6.14
C GLU A 49 -1.67 20.62 7.00
N ARG A 50 -1.84 20.60 8.33
CA ARG A 50 -1.08 21.52 9.23
C ARG A 50 0.41 21.24 9.14
N TYR A 51 0.84 19.96 9.21
CA TYR A 51 2.25 19.60 9.03
C TYR A 51 2.78 20.04 7.66
N ALA A 52 2.04 19.77 6.59
CA ALA A 52 2.43 20.18 5.24
C ALA A 52 2.56 21.72 5.15
N LYS A 53 1.59 22.49 5.69
CA LYS A 53 1.62 23.97 5.74
C LYS A 53 2.76 24.52 6.62
N ALA A 54 3.21 23.75 7.61
CA ALA A 54 4.41 24.06 8.39
C ALA A 54 5.72 23.65 7.67
N GLU A 55 5.67 23.46 6.35
CA GLU A 55 6.80 23.07 5.49
C GLU A 55 7.43 21.71 5.86
N CYS A 56 6.65 20.82 6.48
CA CYS A 56 7.05 19.48 6.84
C CYS A 56 6.30 18.46 5.98
N PRO A 57 6.98 17.76 5.05
CA PRO A 57 6.38 16.68 4.28
C PRO A 57 5.79 15.58 5.17
N VAL A 58 4.66 15.02 4.76
CA VAL A 58 3.96 13.94 5.45
C VAL A 58 3.92 12.70 4.57
N VAL A 59 4.40 11.57 5.08
CA VAL A 59 4.21 10.26 4.47
C VAL A 59 3.22 9.48 5.33
N SER A 60 2.02 9.24 4.80
CA SER A 60 0.89 8.76 5.60
C SER A 60 0.48 7.32 5.29
N ASN A 61 0.25 6.54 6.35
CA ASN A 61 -0.43 5.23 6.28
C ASN A 61 -1.96 5.37 6.34
N ASN A 62 -2.47 6.53 6.74
CA ASN A 62 -3.90 6.75 6.92
C ASN A 62 -4.66 6.82 5.58
N SER A 63 -5.95 6.51 5.65
CA SER A 63 -6.82 6.52 4.47
C SER A 63 -7.42 7.90 4.16
N ALA A 64 -7.18 8.90 5.02
CA ALA A 64 -7.87 10.18 4.97
C ALA A 64 -7.69 10.93 3.64
N HIS A 65 -6.47 10.96 3.11
CA HIS A 65 -6.14 11.65 1.86
C HIS A 65 -6.04 10.75 0.63
N ARG A 66 -6.32 9.44 0.70
CA ARG A 66 -6.15 8.51 -0.44
C ARG A 66 -6.94 8.89 -1.69
N HIS A 67 -8.06 9.61 -1.53
CA HIS A 67 -8.90 10.06 -2.64
C HIS A 67 -8.84 11.58 -2.85
N THR A 68 -7.97 12.31 -2.17
CA THR A 68 -7.75 13.74 -2.42
C THR A 68 -7.08 13.88 -3.80
N PRO A 69 -7.63 14.70 -4.71
CA PRO A 69 -7.22 14.70 -6.13
C PRO A 69 -5.73 14.90 -6.36
N ASP A 70 -5.09 15.84 -5.65
CA ASP A 70 -3.69 16.21 -5.78
C ASP A 70 -2.76 15.56 -4.74
N VAL A 71 -3.24 14.55 -4.00
CA VAL A 71 -2.41 13.78 -3.07
C VAL A 71 -2.01 12.46 -3.72
N PRO A 72 -0.70 12.21 -3.95
CA PRO A 72 -0.25 10.95 -4.53
C PRO A 72 -0.45 9.80 -3.55
N MET A 73 -1.18 8.77 -4.00
CA MET A 73 -1.25 7.46 -3.34
C MET A 73 -0.25 6.55 -4.03
N VAL A 74 0.87 6.25 -3.35
CA VAL A 74 2.05 5.66 -3.97
C VAL A 74 2.27 4.22 -3.50
N LEU A 75 2.44 3.35 -4.48
CA LEU A 75 3.01 2.03 -4.35
C LEU A 75 4.32 2.06 -5.17
N PRO A 76 5.48 2.27 -4.53
CA PRO A 76 6.70 2.75 -5.19
C PRO A 76 7.14 1.96 -6.42
N GLU A 77 6.88 0.65 -6.46
CA GLU A 77 7.23 -0.20 -7.59
C GLU A 77 6.24 -0.09 -8.77
N LEU A 78 5.02 0.46 -8.56
CA LEU A 78 3.97 0.42 -9.57
C LEU A 78 3.68 1.78 -10.21
N ASN A 79 3.58 2.82 -9.40
CA ASN A 79 3.16 4.15 -9.83
C ASN A 79 4.02 5.29 -9.25
N PRO A 80 5.35 5.20 -9.34
CA PRO A 80 6.23 6.24 -8.81
C PRO A 80 5.99 7.62 -9.44
N GLU A 81 5.51 7.68 -10.68
CA GLU A 81 5.19 8.90 -11.43
C GLU A 81 4.06 9.73 -10.80
N HIS A 82 3.23 9.13 -9.95
CA HIS A 82 2.18 9.90 -9.25
C HIS A 82 2.73 10.98 -8.32
N ILE A 83 4.00 10.88 -7.90
CA ILE A 83 4.65 11.93 -7.09
C ILE A 83 4.83 13.24 -7.87
N GLU A 84 4.77 13.21 -9.20
CA GLU A 84 4.85 14.40 -10.06
C GLU A 84 3.70 15.39 -9.83
N ILE A 85 2.62 14.98 -9.18
CA ILE A 85 1.53 15.87 -8.75
C ILE A 85 1.91 16.82 -7.59
N ILE A 86 2.98 16.50 -6.83
CA ILE A 86 3.39 17.25 -5.63
C ILE A 86 3.57 18.76 -5.87
N PRO A 87 4.15 19.24 -6.98
CA PRO A 87 4.22 20.66 -7.25
C PRO A 87 2.86 21.35 -7.29
N SER A 88 1.84 20.71 -7.86
CA SER A 88 0.46 21.19 -7.90
C SER A 88 -0.16 21.23 -6.51
N GLN A 89 0.05 20.17 -5.71
CA GLN A 89 -0.37 20.15 -4.30
C GLN A 89 0.28 21.26 -3.48
N ARG A 90 1.59 21.48 -3.63
CA ARG A 90 2.32 22.58 -2.96
C ARG A 90 1.72 23.95 -3.30
N LYS A 91 1.36 24.16 -4.57
CA LYS A 91 0.68 25.39 -5.00
C LYS A 91 -0.66 25.59 -4.30
N ARG A 92 -1.48 24.53 -4.19
CA ARG A 92 -2.76 24.58 -3.46
C ARG A 92 -2.57 24.86 -1.97
N LEU A 93 -1.59 24.21 -1.34
CA LEU A 93 -1.31 24.36 0.09
C LEU A 93 -0.58 25.67 0.43
N GLY A 94 0.00 26.37 -0.56
CA GLY A 94 0.82 27.56 -0.36
C GLY A 94 2.20 27.25 0.23
N THR A 95 2.76 26.06 -0.04
CA THR A 95 4.01 25.58 0.52
C THR A 95 5.12 25.53 -0.54
N LYS A 96 6.37 25.57 -0.09
CA LYS A 96 7.55 25.36 -0.94
C LYS A 96 8.11 23.95 -0.80
N ARG A 97 8.05 23.41 0.40
CA ARG A 97 8.65 22.13 0.78
C ARG A 97 7.60 21.11 1.24
N GLY A 98 6.60 21.56 1.99
CA GLY A 98 5.56 20.72 2.57
C GLY A 98 4.64 20.09 1.51
N PHE A 99 4.27 18.84 1.73
CA PHE A 99 3.30 18.08 0.95
C PHE A 99 2.81 16.86 1.74
N ILE A 100 1.81 16.19 1.23
CA ILE A 100 1.28 14.91 1.74
C ILE A 100 1.41 13.87 0.64
N ALA A 101 1.97 12.70 0.95
CA ALA A 101 1.92 11.51 0.13
C ALA A 101 1.37 10.36 0.98
N VAL A 102 0.53 9.51 0.41
CA VAL A 102 -0.12 8.44 1.15
C VAL A 102 0.20 7.06 0.57
N LYS A 103 0.21 6.08 1.42
CA LYS A 103 0.31 4.68 1.04
C LYS A 103 -1.08 4.07 0.86
N PRO A 104 -1.30 3.16 -0.13
CA PRO A 104 -2.57 2.46 -0.29
C PRO A 104 -2.83 1.46 0.85
N ASN A 105 -4.04 0.89 0.87
CA ASN A 105 -4.46 -0.11 1.84
C ASN A 105 -3.55 -1.35 1.84
N CYS A 106 -3.41 -1.98 3.01
CA CYS A 106 -2.57 -3.17 3.17
C CYS A 106 -3.12 -4.41 2.44
N SER A 107 -4.44 -4.53 2.29
CA SER A 107 -5.05 -5.67 1.60
C SER A 107 -4.69 -5.76 0.12
N LEU A 108 -4.39 -4.61 -0.51
CA LEU A 108 -4.03 -4.54 -1.92
C LEU A 108 -2.70 -5.19 -2.24
N GLN A 109 -1.78 -5.24 -1.27
CA GLN A 109 -0.39 -5.66 -1.49
C GLN A 109 -0.27 -7.12 -1.93
N GLY A 110 -1.25 -7.96 -1.60
CA GLY A 110 -1.26 -9.38 -2.00
C GLY A 110 -1.67 -9.62 -3.46
N TYR A 111 -2.29 -8.65 -4.15
CA TYR A 111 -2.81 -8.89 -5.49
C TYR A 111 -2.54 -7.78 -6.52
N VAL A 112 -2.56 -6.51 -6.13
CA VAL A 112 -2.30 -5.41 -7.08
C VAL A 112 -0.89 -5.49 -7.67
N PRO A 113 0.18 -5.72 -6.87
CA PRO A 113 1.52 -5.94 -7.41
C PRO A 113 1.62 -7.12 -8.38
N ALA A 114 0.85 -8.19 -8.14
CA ALA A 114 0.84 -9.35 -9.04
C ALA A 114 0.08 -9.04 -10.35
N LEU A 115 -1.01 -8.28 -10.30
CA LEU A 115 -1.78 -7.90 -11.48
C LEU A 115 -1.09 -6.85 -12.34
N PHE A 116 -0.27 -5.98 -11.75
CA PHE A 116 0.35 -4.86 -12.46
C PHE A 116 1.25 -5.31 -13.63
N PRO A 117 2.22 -6.24 -13.46
CA PRO A 117 3.02 -6.74 -14.59
C PRO A 117 2.19 -7.48 -15.64
N LEU A 118 1.00 -7.98 -15.26
CA LEU A 118 0.08 -8.65 -16.17
C LEU A 118 -0.79 -7.67 -16.98
N SER A 119 -0.76 -6.38 -16.66
CA SER A 119 -1.52 -5.33 -17.37
C SER A 119 -1.16 -5.24 -18.85
N LYS A 120 0.05 -5.64 -19.26
CA LYS A 120 0.47 -5.74 -20.67
C LYS A 120 -0.40 -6.70 -21.51
N PHE A 121 -1.11 -7.62 -20.85
CA PHE A 121 -2.08 -8.51 -21.50
C PHE A 121 -3.51 -7.95 -21.50
N GLY A 122 -3.70 -6.77 -20.88
CA GLY A 122 -4.99 -6.10 -20.78
C GLY A 122 -5.90 -6.76 -19.75
N VAL A 123 -5.59 -6.62 -18.47
CA VAL A 123 -6.47 -7.03 -17.36
C VAL A 123 -7.83 -6.36 -17.55
N LYS A 124 -8.91 -7.15 -17.60
CA LYS A 124 -10.27 -6.71 -17.91
C LYS A 124 -11.18 -6.78 -16.70
N ASP A 125 -11.38 -7.98 -16.17
CA ASP A 125 -12.26 -8.25 -15.04
C ASP A 125 -11.47 -9.00 -13.97
N VAL A 126 -11.61 -8.59 -12.72
CA VAL A 126 -10.95 -9.21 -11.56
C VAL A 126 -11.98 -9.48 -10.48
N LEU A 127 -12.02 -10.74 -10.00
CA LEU A 127 -12.65 -11.09 -8.75
C LEU A 127 -11.55 -11.43 -7.76
N VAL A 128 -11.60 -10.81 -6.59
CA VAL A 128 -10.64 -11.07 -5.52
C VAL A 128 -11.34 -11.38 -4.21
N CYS A 129 -10.93 -12.45 -3.54
CA CYS A 129 -11.31 -12.72 -2.16
C CYS A 129 -10.05 -12.58 -1.29
N THR A 130 -10.07 -11.64 -0.34
CA THR A 130 -8.95 -11.43 0.58
C THR A 130 -9.19 -12.12 1.91
N TYR A 131 -8.18 -12.81 2.41
CA TYR A 131 -8.13 -13.44 3.73
C TYR A 131 -7.17 -12.63 4.60
N GLN A 132 -7.76 -11.78 5.45
CA GLN A 132 -6.99 -10.74 6.14
C GLN A 132 -6.68 -11.13 7.59
N ALA A 133 -5.42 -11.03 7.94
CA ALA A 133 -4.87 -11.28 9.27
C ALA A 133 -5.39 -10.29 10.33
N ILE A 134 -5.47 -10.74 11.58
CA ILE A 134 -6.00 -9.94 12.71
C ILE A 134 -5.16 -8.71 13.05
N SER A 135 -3.85 -8.74 12.79
CA SER A 135 -2.98 -7.58 12.98
C SER A 135 -3.35 -6.39 12.08
N GLY A 136 -4.07 -6.62 10.98
CA GLY A 136 -4.67 -5.56 10.17
C GLY A 136 -5.73 -4.73 10.90
N ALA A 137 -6.29 -5.25 11.99
CA ALA A 137 -7.15 -4.53 12.92
C ALA A 137 -6.39 -3.99 14.16
N GLY A 138 -5.05 -4.02 14.15
CA GLY A 138 -4.23 -3.64 15.30
C GLY A 138 -4.34 -4.59 16.49
N LYS A 139 -4.74 -5.84 16.28
CA LYS A 139 -5.01 -6.81 17.35
C LYS A 139 -4.11 -8.04 17.25
N THR A 140 -3.91 -8.67 18.41
CA THR A 140 -3.29 -9.99 18.55
C THR A 140 -4.35 -11.01 18.99
N PHE A 141 -4.03 -12.31 19.02
CA PHE A 141 -4.92 -13.32 19.60
C PHE A 141 -5.16 -13.12 21.10
N LYS A 142 -4.25 -12.44 21.80
CA LYS A 142 -4.43 -12.09 23.21
C LYS A 142 -5.54 -11.04 23.37
N ASP A 143 -5.58 -10.06 22.44
CA ASP A 143 -6.53 -8.95 22.47
C ASP A 143 -7.87 -9.30 21.82
N TRP A 144 -7.86 -10.40 21.04
CA TRP A 144 -9.04 -10.86 20.30
C TRP A 144 -9.13 -12.40 20.26
N PRO A 145 -9.31 -13.05 21.44
CA PRO A 145 -9.30 -14.51 21.56
C PRO A 145 -10.44 -15.20 20.77
N GLU A 146 -11.56 -14.50 20.52
CA GLU A 146 -12.69 -15.01 19.74
C GLU A 146 -12.35 -15.27 18.27
N MET A 147 -11.22 -14.77 17.81
CA MET A 147 -10.76 -15.06 16.45
C MET A 147 -10.12 -16.45 16.31
N VAL A 148 -9.73 -17.09 17.41
CA VAL A 148 -9.18 -18.45 17.34
C VAL A 148 -10.26 -19.42 16.85
N GLY A 149 -10.02 -20.05 15.69
CA GLY A 149 -10.98 -20.96 15.06
C GLY A 149 -12.19 -20.29 14.41
N ASN A 150 -12.16 -18.97 14.22
CA ASN A 150 -13.29 -18.20 13.68
C ASN A 150 -12.93 -17.46 12.39
N ILE A 151 -13.93 -17.23 11.55
CA ILE A 151 -13.87 -16.42 10.33
C ILE A 151 -14.97 -15.38 10.36
N ILE A 152 -14.63 -14.09 10.11
CA ILE A 152 -15.62 -13.02 10.01
C ILE A 152 -15.74 -12.60 8.54
N PRO A 153 -16.90 -12.75 7.88
CA PRO A 153 -17.09 -12.47 6.45
C PRO A 153 -17.30 -10.98 6.14
N TYR A 154 -16.86 -10.10 7.00
CA TYR A 154 -17.03 -8.65 6.86
C TYR A 154 -15.92 -7.87 7.54
N ILE A 155 -15.34 -6.92 6.80
CA ILE A 155 -14.40 -5.93 7.34
C ILE A 155 -14.84 -4.56 6.84
N GLY A 156 -15.25 -3.67 7.75
CA GLY A 156 -15.89 -2.39 7.43
C GLY A 156 -15.09 -1.54 6.44
N GLY A 157 -15.68 -1.27 5.26
CA GLY A 157 -15.12 -0.42 4.22
C GLY A 157 -13.91 -1.01 3.47
N GLU A 158 -13.51 -2.27 3.70
CA GLU A 158 -12.37 -2.88 3.02
C GLU A 158 -12.68 -3.25 1.57
N GLU A 159 -13.89 -3.72 1.28
CA GLU A 159 -14.30 -4.07 -0.09
C GLU A 159 -14.28 -2.84 -1.00
N GLU A 160 -14.85 -1.72 -0.56
CA GLU A 160 -14.84 -0.47 -1.31
C GLU A 160 -13.42 0.03 -1.60
N LYS A 161 -12.51 -0.04 -0.61
CA LYS A 161 -11.09 0.31 -0.81
C LYS A 161 -10.43 -0.64 -1.80
N SER A 162 -10.70 -1.94 -1.69
CA SER A 162 -10.12 -2.98 -2.55
C SER A 162 -10.60 -2.89 -4.00
N GLU A 163 -11.76 -2.30 -4.25
CA GLU A 163 -12.30 -2.06 -5.59
C GLU A 163 -11.83 -0.73 -6.19
N LYS A 164 -11.69 0.35 -5.37
CA LYS A 164 -11.43 1.71 -5.86
C LYS A 164 -9.95 2.10 -5.84
N GLU A 165 -9.21 1.76 -4.79
CA GLU A 165 -7.80 2.16 -4.66
C GLU A 165 -6.90 1.60 -5.80
N PRO A 166 -7.07 0.34 -6.27
CA PRO A 166 -6.31 -0.13 -7.42
C PRO A 166 -6.49 0.71 -8.67
N LEU A 167 -7.70 1.19 -8.94
CA LEU A 167 -7.96 2.06 -10.09
C LEU A 167 -7.21 3.38 -10.00
N ARG A 168 -7.02 3.91 -8.78
CA ARG A 168 -6.20 5.09 -8.58
C ARG A 168 -4.71 4.80 -8.78
N ILE A 169 -4.22 3.61 -8.39
CA ILE A 169 -2.84 3.18 -8.65
C ILE A 169 -2.59 3.02 -10.15
N TRP A 170 -3.53 2.48 -10.90
CA TRP A 170 -3.48 2.40 -12.38
C TRP A 170 -3.86 3.70 -13.09
N GLY A 171 -4.18 4.75 -12.34
CA GLY A 171 -4.50 6.07 -12.87
C GLY A 171 -3.28 6.79 -13.46
N HIS A 172 -3.44 8.05 -13.75
CA HIS A 172 -2.37 8.91 -14.25
C HIS A 172 -2.51 10.33 -13.71
N VAL A 173 -1.41 11.07 -13.71
CA VAL A 173 -1.42 12.51 -13.41
C VAL A 173 -1.98 13.26 -14.61
N ASP A 174 -3.01 14.06 -14.41
CA ASP A 174 -3.57 14.98 -15.37
C ASP A 174 -3.03 16.40 -15.07
N ASP A 175 -2.09 16.85 -15.86
CA ASP A 175 -1.43 18.14 -15.68
C ASP A 175 -2.34 19.36 -15.93
N GLU A 176 -3.39 19.21 -16.72
CA GLU A 176 -4.35 20.29 -16.98
C GLU A 176 -5.30 20.45 -15.79
N LYS A 177 -5.85 19.34 -15.28
CA LYS A 177 -6.76 19.33 -14.14
C LYS A 177 -6.03 19.44 -12.79
N LYS A 178 -4.72 19.19 -12.76
CA LYS A 178 -3.90 19.15 -11.53
C LYS A 178 -4.39 18.10 -10.54
N GLU A 179 -4.74 16.93 -11.03
CA GLU A 179 -5.26 15.81 -10.25
C GLU A 179 -4.75 14.45 -10.76
N ILE A 180 -4.85 13.43 -9.91
CA ILE A 180 -4.66 12.04 -10.31
C ILE A 180 -6.03 11.50 -10.74
N VAL A 181 -6.17 11.21 -12.02
CA VAL A 181 -7.37 10.63 -12.61
C VAL A 181 -7.32 9.11 -12.49
N PRO A 182 -8.26 8.48 -11.78
CA PRO A 182 -8.31 7.02 -11.69
C PRO A 182 -8.54 6.36 -13.04
N ALA A 183 -7.97 5.19 -13.24
CA ALA A 183 -8.29 4.34 -14.39
C ALA A 183 -9.76 3.88 -14.35
N THR A 184 -10.32 3.59 -15.52
CA THR A 184 -11.69 3.07 -15.66
C THR A 184 -11.72 1.55 -15.84
N SER A 185 -10.57 0.91 -15.90
CA SER A 185 -10.36 -0.54 -16.06
C SER A 185 -9.13 -0.94 -15.26
N PRO A 186 -9.05 -2.17 -14.74
CA PRO A 186 -10.04 -3.26 -14.83
C PRO A 186 -11.30 -3.03 -13.99
N VAL A 187 -12.36 -3.83 -14.25
CA VAL A 187 -13.50 -3.95 -13.32
C VAL A 187 -13.08 -4.90 -12.20
N ILE A 188 -13.21 -4.45 -10.97
CA ILE A 188 -12.82 -5.23 -9.79
C ILE A 188 -14.02 -5.42 -8.87
N THR A 189 -14.25 -6.66 -8.46
CA THR A 189 -15.16 -6.98 -7.35
C THR A 189 -14.39 -7.71 -6.26
N CYS A 190 -14.65 -7.35 -5.00
CA CYS A 190 -13.89 -7.85 -3.87
C CYS A 190 -14.79 -8.37 -2.76
N GLN A 191 -14.38 -9.50 -2.16
CA GLN A 191 -14.90 -9.99 -0.87
C GLN A 191 -13.76 -9.96 0.14
N CYS A 192 -13.97 -9.31 1.29
CA CYS A 192 -12.96 -9.20 2.35
C CYS A 192 -13.35 -10.02 3.58
N ILE A 193 -12.52 -10.99 3.94
CA ILE A 193 -12.75 -11.93 5.03
C ILE A 193 -11.65 -11.79 6.08
N ARG A 194 -12.01 -11.68 7.36
CA ARG A 194 -11.07 -11.77 8.47
C ARG A 194 -10.85 -13.24 8.85
N VAL A 195 -9.58 -13.65 8.92
CA VAL A 195 -9.19 -15.03 9.22
C VAL A 195 -8.30 -15.10 10.48
N PRO A 196 -8.25 -16.26 11.16
CA PRO A 196 -7.48 -16.45 12.38
C PRO A 196 -5.99 -16.64 12.08
N VAL A 197 -5.38 -15.65 11.45
CA VAL A 197 -3.96 -15.55 11.12
C VAL A 197 -3.42 -14.28 11.75
N LEU A 198 -2.24 -14.35 12.37
CA LEU A 198 -1.67 -13.18 13.06
C LEU A 198 -1.21 -12.12 12.06
N ASN A 199 -0.34 -12.47 11.12
CA ASN A 199 0.20 -11.60 10.08
C ASN A 199 0.10 -12.29 8.71
N GLY A 200 0.05 -11.48 7.65
CA GLY A 200 -0.03 -11.95 6.27
C GLY A 200 -1.46 -11.90 5.72
N HIS A 201 -1.66 -11.07 4.68
CA HIS A 201 -2.90 -11.03 3.92
C HIS A 201 -2.74 -11.88 2.66
N THR A 202 -3.60 -12.87 2.53
CA THR A 202 -3.68 -13.74 1.35
C THR A 202 -4.82 -13.28 0.46
N ALA A 203 -4.66 -13.36 -0.86
CA ALA A 203 -5.69 -13.06 -1.84
C ALA A 203 -5.86 -14.22 -2.82
N ALA A 204 -7.09 -14.71 -2.96
CA ALA A 204 -7.48 -15.56 -4.08
C ALA A 204 -7.98 -14.66 -5.21
N VAL A 205 -7.33 -14.73 -6.36
CA VAL A 205 -7.54 -13.82 -7.49
C VAL A 205 -7.98 -14.60 -8.72
N PHE A 206 -9.03 -14.11 -9.37
CA PHE A 206 -9.55 -14.62 -10.64
C PHE A 206 -9.52 -13.45 -11.62
N VAL A 207 -8.96 -13.68 -12.82
CA VAL A 207 -8.69 -12.59 -13.76
C VAL A 207 -9.05 -12.97 -15.18
N LYS A 208 -9.69 -12.01 -15.90
CA LYS A 208 -9.89 -12.05 -17.35
C LYS A 208 -8.96 -11.06 -18.03
N PHE A 209 -8.46 -11.46 -19.19
CA PHE A 209 -7.59 -10.64 -20.02
C PHE A 209 -8.28 -10.26 -21.34
N LYS A 210 -7.81 -9.17 -21.96
CA LYS A 210 -8.20 -8.82 -23.35
C LYS A 210 -7.43 -9.68 -24.38
N LYS A 211 -6.23 -10.12 -24.02
CA LYS A 211 -5.37 -11.03 -24.78
C LYS A 211 -5.40 -12.40 -24.12
N ASN A 212 -4.94 -13.42 -24.82
CA ASN A 212 -4.86 -14.80 -24.32
C ASN A 212 -3.40 -15.14 -23.98
N PRO A 213 -2.86 -14.73 -22.83
CA PRO A 213 -1.50 -15.07 -22.43
C PRO A 213 -1.39 -16.57 -22.07
N THR A 214 -0.24 -17.18 -22.39
CA THR A 214 0.08 -18.51 -21.87
C THR A 214 0.52 -18.46 -20.42
N LYS A 215 0.53 -19.61 -19.73
CA LYS A 215 0.99 -19.73 -18.36
C LYS A 215 2.44 -19.24 -18.20
N GLU A 216 3.30 -19.61 -19.15
CA GLU A 216 4.71 -19.25 -19.17
C GLU A 216 4.89 -17.72 -19.29
N GLN A 217 4.12 -17.09 -20.15
CA GLN A 217 4.14 -15.62 -20.31
C GLN A 217 3.72 -14.88 -19.02
N LEU A 218 2.72 -15.42 -18.32
CA LEU A 218 2.28 -14.85 -17.04
C LEU A 218 3.35 -15.03 -15.94
N ILE A 219 3.94 -16.24 -15.84
CA ILE A 219 5.02 -16.52 -14.88
C ILE A 219 6.25 -15.64 -15.16
N GLU A 220 6.64 -15.54 -16.43
CA GLU A 220 7.75 -14.69 -16.84
C GLU A 220 7.52 -13.22 -16.47
N ALA A 221 6.28 -12.71 -16.70
CA ALA A 221 5.93 -11.36 -16.33
C ALA A 221 6.02 -11.12 -14.81
N LEU A 222 5.63 -12.09 -14.00
CA LEU A 222 5.74 -12.01 -12.54
C LEU A 222 7.20 -12.06 -12.06
N LYS A 223 7.97 -13.07 -12.53
CA LYS A 223 9.36 -13.30 -12.11
C LYS A 223 10.31 -12.15 -12.49
N ASN A 224 10.08 -11.54 -13.65
CA ASN A 224 10.98 -10.51 -14.20
C ASN A 224 10.54 -9.08 -13.89
N TYR A 225 9.49 -8.89 -13.09
CA TYR A 225 9.02 -7.56 -12.75
C TYR A 225 9.97 -6.85 -11.79
N SER A 226 10.42 -5.67 -12.20
CA SER A 226 11.25 -4.74 -11.44
C SER A 226 10.67 -3.34 -11.55
N GLY A 227 10.76 -2.56 -10.50
CA GLY A 227 10.29 -1.18 -10.47
C GLY A 227 11.40 -0.20 -10.11
N VAL A 228 11.06 1.08 -10.10
CA VAL A 228 11.99 2.18 -9.77
C VAL A 228 12.74 1.97 -8.44
N PRO A 229 12.14 1.44 -7.36
CA PRO A 229 12.88 1.17 -6.13
C PRO A 229 14.06 0.21 -6.31
N GLN A 230 13.91 -0.83 -7.14
CA GLN A 230 14.97 -1.79 -7.45
C GLN A 230 16.06 -1.14 -8.32
N GLU A 231 15.67 -0.36 -9.33
CA GLU A 231 16.59 0.38 -10.21
C GLU A 231 17.44 1.37 -9.44
N LEU A 232 16.84 2.07 -8.48
CA LEU A 232 17.53 3.03 -7.60
C LEU A 232 18.26 2.37 -6.43
N ASN A 233 18.14 1.04 -6.25
CA ASN A 233 18.69 0.30 -5.12
C ASN A 233 18.30 0.94 -3.77
N LEU A 234 17.02 1.28 -3.60
CA LEU A 234 16.55 1.88 -2.35
C LEU A 234 16.74 0.91 -1.18
N PRO A 235 17.13 1.41 0.01
CA PRO A 235 17.52 0.54 1.14
C PRO A 235 16.46 -0.47 1.57
N SER A 236 15.17 -0.09 1.52
CA SER A 236 14.06 -0.96 1.90
C SER A 236 13.43 -1.72 0.73
N ALA A 237 13.94 -1.52 -0.50
CA ALA A 237 13.43 -2.23 -1.66
C ALA A 237 13.80 -3.72 -1.60
N PRO A 238 12.86 -4.64 -1.83
CA PRO A 238 13.19 -6.05 -2.00
C PRO A 238 14.06 -6.23 -3.25
N LYS A 239 15.04 -7.12 -3.19
CA LYS A 239 15.91 -7.40 -4.35
C LYS A 239 15.11 -8.00 -5.50
N GLN A 240 14.24 -8.94 -5.20
CA GLN A 240 13.26 -9.49 -6.12
C GLN A 240 11.87 -9.20 -5.57
N PHE A 241 11.13 -8.33 -6.25
CA PHE A 241 9.85 -7.83 -5.73
C PHE A 241 8.78 -8.93 -5.66
N ILE A 242 8.66 -9.76 -6.70
CA ILE A 242 7.67 -10.84 -6.77
C ILE A 242 8.39 -12.18 -6.93
N GLN A 243 8.16 -13.12 -6.00
CA GLN A 243 8.50 -14.51 -6.22
C GLN A 243 7.29 -15.28 -6.74
N TYR A 244 7.53 -16.18 -7.69
CA TYR A 244 6.54 -17.17 -8.13
C TYR A 244 6.90 -18.55 -7.58
N LEU A 245 5.95 -19.18 -6.90
CA LEU A 245 6.08 -20.49 -6.27
C LEU A 245 5.34 -21.53 -7.11
N GLU A 246 6.02 -22.62 -7.43
CA GLU A 246 5.49 -23.66 -8.32
C GLU A 246 4.75 -24.77 -7.56
N GLU A 247 5.01 -24.89 -6.25
CA GLU A 247 4.39 -25.90 -5.40
C GLU A 247 2.89 -25.68 -5.24
N ASP A 248 2.14 -26.75 -5.33
CA ASP A 248 0.68 -26.72 -5.29
C ASP A 248 0.07 -26.22 -3.99
N ASN A 249 0.81 -26.24 -2.89
CA ASN A 249 0.37 -25.80 -1.58
C ASN A 249 0.96 -24.44 -1.15
N ARG A 250 1.53 -23.66 -2.06
CA ARG A 250 2.16 -22.35 -1.81
C ARG A 250 1.46 -21.23 -2.60
N PRO A 251 1.47 -19.97 -2.09
CA PRO A 251 2.11 -19.51 -0.86
C PRO A 251 1.35 -19.89 0.41
N GLN A 252 2.10 -20.10 1.49
CA GLN A 252 1.57 -20.27 2.85
C GLN A 252 2.06 -19.16 3.76
N VAL A 253 1.19 -18.63 4.61
CA VAL A 253 1.54 -17.53 5.53
C VAL A 253 2.75 -17.90 6.40
N SER A 254 2.77 -19.08 7.02
CA SER A 254 3.86 -19.51 7.91
C SER A 254 5.22 -19.65 7.23
N MET A 255 5.25 -19.80 5.91
CA MET A 255 6.47 -20.04 5.15
C MET A 255 6.92 -18.83 4.33
N ASP A 256 5.95 -18.02 3.82
CA ASP A 256 6.21 -17.06 2.76
C ASP A 256 5.99 -15.61 3.15
N VAL A 257 5.34 -15.35 4.30
CA VAL A 257 4.98 -13.98 4.70
C VAL A 257 6.22 -13.07 4.87
N ASN A 258 7.36 -13.65 5.24
CA ASN A 258 8.61 -12.92 5.48
C ASN A 258 9.55 -12.88 4.26
N TYR A 259 9.07 -13.26 3.07
CA TYR A 259 9.85 -13.15 1.85
C TYR A 259 10.40 -11.72 1.67
N GLU A 260 11.71 -11.60 1.35
CA GLU A 260 12.42 -10.32 1.29
C GLU A 260 12.18 -9.44 2.54
N ASN A 261 12.32 -10.04 3.74
CA ASN A 261 12.05 -9.40 5.04
C ASN A 261 10.60 -8.84 5.15
N GLY A 262 9.64 -9.46 4.49
CA GLY A 262 8.24 -9.04 4.46
C GLY A 262 7.95 -7.89 3.48
N MET A 263 8.92 -7.50 2.66
CA MET A 263 8.75 -6.46 1.64
C MET A 263 8.43 -7.02 0.25
N GLY A 264 8.70 -8.31 0.01
CA GLY A 264 8.37 -8.98 -1.24
C GLY A 264 6.93 -9.52 -1.26
N ILE A 265 6.49 -9.92 -2.44
CA ILE A 265 5.18 -10.51 -2.72
C ILE A 265 5.38 -11.95 -3.16
N SER A 266 4.61 -12.87 -2.59
CA SER A 266 4.63 -14.29 -2.98
C SER A 266 3.39 -14.61 -3.80
N VAL A 267 3.58 -15.15 -5.00
CA VAL A 267 2.50 -15.56 -5.90
C VAL A 267 2.67 -17.05 -6.23
N GLY A 268 1.59 -17.79 -6.23
CA GLY A 268 1.58 -19.19 -6.61
C GLY A 268 0.20 -19.64 -7.06
N ARG A 269 0.04 -20.94 -7.33
CA ARG A 269 -1.23 -21.51 -7.75
C ARG A 269 -1.79 -20.90 -9.05
N LEU A 270 -0.95 -20.42 -9.95
CA LEU A 270 -1.40 -19.93 -11.26
C LEU A 270 -1.87 -21.08 -12.13
N ARG A 271 -3.12 -21.06 -12.50
CA ARG A 271 -3.80 -22.08 -13.30
C ARG A 271 -4.99 -21.50 -14.05
N GLU A 272 -5.41 -22.19 -15.11
CA GLU A 272 -6.62 -21.87 -15.84
C GLU A 272 -7.87 -21.91 -14.94
N ASP A 273 -8.86 -21.12 -15.29
CA ASP A 273 -10.16 -21.06 -14.62
C ASP A 273 -11.30 -21.32 -15.63
N THR A 274 -12.41 -21.85 -15.14
CA THR A 274 -13.56 -22.22 -15.99
C THR A 274 -14.48 -21.05 -16.31
N VAL A 275 -14.44 -19.96 -15.51
CA VAL A 275 -15.30 -18.77 -15.66
C VAL A 275 -14.46 -17.56 -16.06
N TYR A 276 -13.32 -17.40 -15.41
CA TYR A 276 -12.27 -16.44 -15.76
C TYR A 276 -11.21 -17.14 -16.62
N ASP A 277 -10.25 -16.40 -17.14
CA ASP A 277 -9.18 -17.02 -17.92
C ASP A 277 -8.16 -17.71 -17.00
N TRP A 278 -7.76 -16.99 -15.93
CA TRP A 278 -6.73 -17.45 -15.00
C TRP A 278 -7.12 -17.15 -13.55
N LYS A 279 -6.54 -17.95 -12.64
CA LYS A 279 -6.61 -17.70 -11.19
C LYS A 279 -5.28 -18.00 -10.52
N PHE A 280 -4.99 -17.26 -9.44
CA PHE A 280 -3.78 -17.44 -8.64
C PHE A 280 -4.02 -17.07 -7.19
N VAL A 281 -3.03 -17.31 -6.35
CA VAL A 281 -3.01 -16.89 -4.95
C VAL A 281 -1.82 -15.97 -4.74
N GLY A 282 -2.06 -14.81 -4.12
CA GLY A 282 -1.04 -13.86 -3.71
C GLY A 282 -0.98 -13.72 -2.20
N LEU A 283 0.20 -13.43 -1.67
CA LEU A 283 0.44 -13.22 -0.23
C LEU A 283 1.40 -12.04 -0.03
N SER A 284 1.10 -11.19 0.93
CA SER A 284 1.97 -10.10 1.38
C SER A 284 1.94 -9.94 2.89
N HIS A 285 3.00 -9.37 3.46
CA HIS A 285 3.05 -9.01 4.88
C HIS A 285 2.31 -7.70 5.12
N ASN A 286 1.16 -7.76 5.80
CA ASN A 286 0.25 -6.61 5.97
C ASN A 286 0.81 -5.49 6.86
N THR A 287 1.65 -5.78 7.85
CA THR A 287 2.20 -4.76 8.76
C THR A 287 3.57 -4.25 8.32
N VAL A 288 4.33 -5.03 7.56
CA VAL A 288 5.60 -4.61 6.96
C VAL A 288 5.33 -3.97 5.60
N ARG A 289 5.18 -4.75 4.54
CA ARG A 289 4.88 -4.23 3.20
C ARG A 289 3.61 -3.39 3.18
N GLY A 290 2.57 -3.90 3.83
CA GLY A 290 1.25 -3.27 3.90
C GLY A 290 1.17 -2.02 4.78
N ALA A 291 2.15 -1.74 5.63
CA ALA A 291 2.14 -0.58 6.55
C ALA A 291 3.52 0.08 6.66
N ALA A 292 4.26 -0.19 7.74
CA ALA A 292 5.47 0.56 8.10
C ALA A 292 6.56 0.51 7.03
N GLY A 293 6.93 -0.67 6.54
CA GLY A 293 7.97 -0.84 5.52
C GLY A 293 7.59 -0.18 4.19
N GLY A 294 6.32 -0.30 3.78
CA GLY A 294 5.83 0.39 2.57
C GLY A 294 5.86 1.92 2.69
N ALA A 295 5.62 2.48 3.89
CA ALA A 295 5.76 3.92 4.13
C ALA A 295 7.23 4.36 4.09
N VAL A 296 8.13 3.57 4.68
CA VAL A 296 9.58 3.84 4.62
C VAL A 296 10.05 3.83 3.16
N LEU A 297 9.70 2.83 2.37
CA LEU A 297 10.07 2.76 0.96
C LEU A 297 9.51 3.94 0.16
N CYS A 298 8.28 4.40 0.47
CA CYS A 298 7.72 5.60 -0.13
C CYS A 298 8.55 6.85 0.22
N ALA A 299 8.97 7.00 1.47
CA ALA A 299 9.83 8.12 1.89
C ALA A 299 11.21 8.06 1.23
N GLU A 300 11.79 6.87 1.06
CA GLU A 300 13.06 6.66 0.35
C GLU A 300 12.94 7.08 -1.13
N LEU A 301 11.84 6.69 -1.81
CA LEU A 301 11.56 7.14 -3.18
C LEU A 301 11.44 8.66 -3.25
N LEU A 302 10.65 9.27 -2.38
CA LEU A 302 10.46 10.73 -2.34
C LEU A 302 11.77 11.48 -2.06
N LYS A 303 12.65 10.91 -1.25
CA LYS A 303 13.99 11.46 -1.01
C LYS A 303 14.89 11.30 -2.24
N ALA A 304 14.92 10.12 -2.85
CA ALA A 304 15.73 9.84 -4.03
C ALA A 304 15.34 10.73 -5.22
N GLN A 305 14.05 11.06 -5.35
CA GLN A 305 13.50 11.95 -6.37
C GLN A 305 13.57 13.45 -5.98
N GLY A 306 14.16 13.80 -4.83
CA GLY A 306 14.40 15.18 -4.41
C GLY A 306 13.20 15.91 -3.81
N TYR A 307 12.08 15.23 -3.51
CA TYR A 307 10.92 15.84 -2.86
C TYR A 307 11.13 16.04 -1.35
N ILE A 308 11.78 15.08 -0.69
CA ILE A 308 12.21 15.20 0.71
C ILE A 308 13.68 15.65 0.73
N THR A 309 13.94 16.82 1.31
CA THR A 309 15.27 17.40 1.45
C THR A 309 15.56 17.70 2.92
N LYS A 310 16.83 17.83 3.28
CA LYS A 310 17.20 18.38 4.59
C LYS A 310 16.76 19.83 4.72
N LYS A 311 16.42 20.24 5.92
CA LYS A 311 16.22 21.65 6.31
C LYS A 311 17.53 22.39 6.43
#